data_1dc47c95f9614b1b1ccbc2485bdd4d4e
#
_entry.id   1dc47c95f9614b1b1ccbc2485bdd4d4e
#
_cell.length_a   1.000
_cell.length_b   1.000
_cell.length_c   1.000
_cell.angle_alpha   90.00
_cell.angle_beta   90.00
_cell.angle_gamma   90.00
#
_symmetry.space_group_name_H-M   'P 1'
#
loop_
_entity.id
_entity.type
_entity.pdbx_description
1 polymer ?
#
loop_
_entity_poly.entity_id
_entity_poly.type
_entity_poly.pdbx_seq_one_letter_code
_entity_poly.pdbx_strand_id
1 'polypeptide(L)'
;MKQYLDLLKDILENGESRDDRTETGVLSSFGHQLRFNLQDGFPAVTTKKLAWKGVVSELLWFLEGSDDERRLAEIRFQKSREELTDLEKFSTIWTDNADNQGVELGYANSETVKKLGPIYGVQWRDWGGKDQIQELLEGLRSNPLGRRHILSAWNVEKIGEMALPPCHVMSQFYVSTNGRLSCQMYQRSADMFLGVPFNIASYALLLSILANILNLEPGDFVHTFGDAHIYKNSIEQAKEQITREPKKLPTLIMPNIESIEDLKNFSIDDFVLDGYESHPAIKAPMAV
;
A
#
# COMPACT_ATOMS: atom_id res chain seq x y z
N MET A 1 -14.21 9.80 -0.81
CA MET A 1 -12.81 10.32 -0.99
C MET A 1 -12.65 11.81 -0.63
N LYS A 2 -13.73 12.48 -0.20
CA LYS A 2 -13.67 13.92 0.18
C LYS A 2 -12.64 14.18 1.29
N GLN A 3 -12.62 13.37 2.34
CA GLN A 3 -11.68 13.51 3.48
C GLN A 3 -10.21 13.50 3.05
N TYR A 4 -9.86 12.76 2.00
CA TYR A 4 -8.50 12.78 1.41
C TYR A 4 -8.20 14.10 0.73
N LEU A 5 -9.15 14.65 -0.05
CA LEU A 5 -8.99 15.94 -0.71
C LEU A 5 -8.94 17.10 0.29
N ASP A 6 -9.74 17.02 1.36
CA ASP A 6 -9.73 18.01 2.43
C ASP A 6 -8.37 18.06 3.12
N LEU A 7 -7.73 16.90 3.40
CA LEU A 7 -6.38 16.85 3.97
C LEU A 7 -5.32 17.33 2.96
N LEU A 8 -5.44 16.96 1.68
CA LEU A 8 -4.54 17.45 0.64
C LEU A 8 -4.58 18.98 0.54
N LYS A 9 -5.78 19.54 0.60
CA LYS A 9 -6.00 21.00 0.63
C LYS A 9 -5.42 21.65 1.88
N ASP A 10 -5.65 21.06 3.06
CA ASP A 10 -5.13 21.58 4.33
C ASP A 10 -3.59 21.67 4.31
N ILE A 11 -2.90 20.64 3.80
CA ILE A 11 -1.44 20.66 3.68
C ILE A 11 -0.97 21.72 2.67
N LEU A 12 -1.68 21.92 1.55
CA LEU A 12 -1.35 22.98 0.59
C LEU A 12 -1.47 24.38 1.19
N GLU A 13 -2.45 24.60 2.08
CA GLU A 13 -2.76 25.91 2.67
C GLU A 13 -1.97 26.19 3.96
N ASN A 14 -1.76 25.17 4.79
CA ASN A 14 -1.26 25.30 6.16
C ASN A 14 0.04 24.49 6.42
N GLY A 15 0.51 23.69 5.47
CA GLY A 15 1.69 22.86 5.62
C GLY A 15 2.97 23.69 5.82
N GLU A 16 3.85 23.20 6.70
CA GLU A 16 5.17 23.77 6.93
C GLU A 16 6.13 23.41 5.80
N SER A 17 6.85 24.40 5.24
CA SER A 17 7.90 24.12 4.25
C SER A 17 9.14 23.56 4.95
N ARG A 18 9.56 22.36 4.54
CA ARG A 18 10.71 21.65 5.09
C ARG A 18 11.60 21.11 3.98
N ASP A 19 12.90 21.00 4.28
CA ASP A 19 13.82 20.24 3.45
C ASP A 19 13.67 18.75 3.75
N ASP A 20 14.01 17.90 2.79
CA ASP A 20 13.94 16.47 2.91
C ASP A 20 15.18 15.76 2.32
N ARG A 21 15.31 14.45 2.56
CA ARG A 21 16.42 13.63 2.08
C ARG A 21 16.63 13.67 0.56
N THR A 22 15.56 13.89 -0.19
CA THR A 22 15.61 13.90 -1.67
C THR A 22 15.99 15.27 -2.24
N GLU A 23 16.27 16.27 -1.40
CA GLU A 23 16.57 17.67 -1.78
C GLU A 23 15.44 18.35 -2.57
N THR A 24 14.29 17.69 -2.75
CA THR A 24 13.12 18.26 -3.44
C THR A 24 12.39 19.28 -2.57
N GLY A 25 12.41 19.06 -1.24
CA GLY A 25 11.64 19.81 -0.26
C GLY A 25 10.14 19.45 -0.28
N VAL A 26 9.48 19.70 0.85
CA VAL A 26 8.07 19.34 1.05
C VAL A 26 7.28 20.46 1.71
N LEU A 27 5.95 20.42 1.55
CA LEU A 27 4.98 20.98 2.49
C LEU A 27 4.51 19.83 3.38
N SER A 28 4.65 19.95 4.69
CA SER A 28 4.42 18.88 5.66
C SER A 28 3.47 19.31 6.76
N SER A 29 2.66 18.38 7.23
CA SER A 29 1.81 18.53 8.42
C SER A 29 1.82 17.22 9.21
N PHE A 30 1.83 17.29 10.54
CA PHE A 30 2.04 16.14 11.41
C PHE A 30 0.78 15.73 12.17
N GLY A 31 0.47 14.42 12.17
CA GLY A 31 -0.54 13.86 13.06
C GLY A 31 -1.98 13.94 12.51
N HIS A 32 -2.26 13.31 11.37
CA HIS A 32 -3.60 13.26 10.77
C HIS A 32 -4.20 11.86 10.77
N GLN A 33 -5.52 11.80 10.61
CA GLN A 33 -6.24 10.55 10.46
C GLN A 33 -7.40 10.69 9.46
N LEU A 34 -7.51 9.72 8.56
CA LEU A 34 -8.63 9.56 7.64
C LEU A 34 -9.38 8.27 7.95
N ARG A 35 -10.68 8.24 7.69
CA ARG A 35 -11.52 7.05 7.86
C ARG A 35 -12.35 6.81 6.60
N PHE A 36 -12.36 5.56 6.15
CA PHE A 36 -13.11 5.09 4.99
C PHE A 36 -13.97 3.90 5.40
N ASN A 37 -15.29 4.03 5.29
CA ASN A 37 -16.20 2.91 5.50
C ASN A 37 -16.33 2.13 4.18
N LEU A 38 -15.89 0.87 4.17
CA LEU A 38 -15.91 0.05 2.95
C LEU A 38 -17.34 -0.37 2.54
N GLN A 39 -18.32 -0.18 3.40
CA GLN A 39 -19.75 -0.36 3.05
C GLN A 39 -20.27 0.74 2.13
N ASP A 40 -19.63 1.92 2.11
CA ASP A 40 -19.99 3.02 1.20
C ASP A 40 -19.42 2.82 -0.22
N GLY A 41 -18.61 1.79 -0.42
CA GLY A 41 -17.89 1.44 -1.63
C GLY A 41 -16.38 1.37 -1.40
N PHE A 42 -15.64 0.81 -2.36
CA PHE A 42 -14.20 0.66 -2.27
C PHE A 42 -13.50 2.03 -2.39
N PRO A 43 -12.60 2.41 -1.44
CA PRO A 43 -12.04 3.75 -1.37
C PRO A 43 -10.92 4.00 -2.41
N ALA A 44 -11.22 3.77 -3.68
CA ALA A 44 -10.34 4.15 -4.79
C ALA A 44 -10.46 5.65 -5.09
N VAL A 45 -9.32 6.34 -5.25
CA VAL A 45 -9.32 7.74 -5.68
C VAL A 45 -9.95 7.86 -7.07
N THR A 46 -10.85 8.83 -7.23
CA THR A 46 -11.55 9.10 -8.51
C THR A 46 -11.20 10.45 -9.13
N THR A 47 -10.55 11.33 -8.37
CA THR A 47 -10.09 12.65 -8.85
C THR A 47 -8.83 12.59 -9.71
N LYS A 48 -8.19 11.45 -9.77
CA LYS A 48 -7.19 11.04 -10.77
C LYS A 48 -7.23 9.53 -10.95
N LYS A 49 -6.69 9.03 -12.06
CA LYS A 49 -6.65 7.59 -12.33
C LYS A 49 -5.72 6.87 -11.34
N LEU A 50 -6.25 5.86 -10.66
CA LEU A 50 -5.49 4.96 -9.80
C LEU A 50 -4.83 3.85 -10.64
N ALA A 51 -3.56 3.54 -10.33
CA ALA A 51 -2.83 2.43 -10.94
C ALA A 51 -3.24 1.09 -10.29
N TRP A 52 -4.52 0.67 -10.45
CA TRP A 52 -5.11 -0.46 -9.74
C TRP A 52 -4.32 -1.76 -9.86
N LYS A 53 -3.89 -2.13 -11.07
CA LYS A 53 -3.05 -3.32 -11.26
C LYS A 53 -1.73 -3.26 -10.47
N GLY A 54 -1.19 -2.06 -10.24
CA GLY A 54 -0.04 -1.83 -9.37
C GLY A 54 -0.36 -2.12 -7.92
N VAL A 55 -1.52 -1.63 -7.43
CA VAL A 55 -1.99 -1.90 -6.06
C VAL A 55 -2.12 -3.39 -5.80
N VAL A 56 -2.83 -4.10 -6.69
CA VAL A 56 -3.05 -5.55 -6.54
C VAL A 56 -1.73 -6.32 -6.57
N SER A 57 -0.88 -6.06 -7.57
CA SER A 57 0.37 -6.80 -7.74
C SER A 57 1.33 -6.62 -6.55
N GLU A 58 1.44 -5.41 -6.02
CA GLU A 58 2.29 -5.15 -4.86
C GLU A 58 1.76 -5.83 -3.60
N LEU A 59 0.46 -5.77 -3.35
CA LEU A 59 -0.12 -6.44 -2.20
C LEU A 59 0.03 -7.97 -2.28
N LEU A 60 -0.20 -8.58 -3.44
CA LEU A 60 0.02 -10.02 -3.64
C LEU A 60 1.48 -10.39 -3.39
N TRP A 61 2.41 -9.57 -3.88
CA TRP A 61 3.84 -9.76 -3.66
C TRP A 61 4.22 -9.66 -2.17
N PHE A 62 3.66 -8.70 -1.41
CA PHE A 62 3.85 -8.63 0.04
C PHE A 62 3.29 -9.87 0.75
N LEU A 63 2.12 -10.36 0.32
CA LEU A 63 1.49 -11.55 0.92
C LEU A 63 2.20 -12.86 0.55
N GLU A 64 2.99 -12.89 -0.54
CA GLU A 64 3.94 -13.99 -0.81
C GLU A 64 5.16 -13.96 0.14
N GLY A 65 5.50 -12.83 0.74
CA GLY A 65 6.69 -12.69 1.58
C GLY A 65 7.99 -12.54 0.80
N SER A 66 7.93 -12.16 -0.47
CA SER A 66 9.10 -11.98 -1.31
C SER A 66 9.76 -10.60 -1.12
N ASP A 67 11.09 -10.56 -1.19
CA ASP A 67 11.91 -9.35 -1.23
C ASP A 67 12.50 -9.07 -2.63
N ASP A 68 12.19 -9.91 -3.61
CA ASP A 68 12.70 -9.79 -4.97
C ASP A 68 11.75 -8.95 -5.84
N GLU A 69 12.19 -7.77 -6.25
CA GLU A 69 11.42 -6.86 -7.10
C GLU A 69 11.08 -7.48 -8.45
N ARG A 70 11.93 -8.36 -9.00
CA ARG A 70 11.61 -9.08 -10.24
C ARG A 70 10.41 -10.02 -10.07
N ARG A 71 10.17 -10.54 -8.86
CA ARG A 71 8.93 -11.29 -8.55
C ARG A 71 7.69 -10.39 -8.61
N LEU A 72 7.78 -9.17 -8.10
CA LEU A 72 6.72 -8.17 -8.28
C LEU A 72 6.47 -7.89 -9.76
N ALA A 73 7.52 -7.75 -10.57
CA ALA A 73 7.38 -7.55 -12.01
C ALA A 73 6.68 -8.74 -12.70
N GLU A 74 7.00 -9.99 -12.33
CA GLU A 74 6.29 -11.19 -12.83
C GLU A 74 4.79 -11.10 -12.56
N ILE A 75 4.40 -10.79 -11.32
CA ILE A 75 2.98 -10.64 -10.93
C ILE A 75 2.34 -9.47 -11.69
N ARG A 76 3.01 -8.33 -11.75
CA ARG A 76 2.51 -7.08 -12.33
C ARG A 76 2.24 -7.18 -13.82
N PHE A 77 3.16 -7.81 -14.55
CA PHE A 77 3.12 -7.92 -16.01
C PHE A 77 2.60 -9.27 -16.50
N GLN A 78 2.33 -10.20 -15.57
CA GLN A 78 1.84 -11.57 -15.86
C GLN A 78 2.76 -12.28 -16.87
N LYS A 79 4.07 -12.22 -16.61
CA LYS A 79 5.14 -12.78 -17.44
C LYS A 79 6.10 -13.59 -16.62
N SER A 80 6.70 -14.61 -17.25
CA SER A 80 7.80 -15.33 -16.61
C SER A 80 9.08 -14.46 -16.54
N ARG A 81 9.98 -14.83 -15.66
CA ARG A 81 11.28 -14.13 -15.47
C ARG A 81 12.04 -13.98 -16.77
N GLU A 82 12.03 -15.01 -17.61
CA GLU A 82 12.74 -15.04 -18.89
C GLU A 82 12.13 -14.10 -19.94
N GLU A 83 10.85 -13.71 -19.78
CA GLU A 83 10.17 -12.78 -20.66
C GLU A 83 10.38 -11.30 -20.27
N LEU A 84 10.89 -11.03 -19.06
CA LEU A 84 11.09 -9.68 -18.50
C LEU A 84 12.45 -9.08 -18.92
N THR A 85 12.80 -9.16 -20.20
CA THR A 85 14.12 -8.76 -20.73
C THR A 85 14.26 -7.26 -20.96
N ASP A 86 13.18 -6.53 -21.17
CA ASP A 86 13.18 -5.07 -21.32
C ASP A 86 13.00 -4.41 -19.95
N LEU A 87 14.11 -4.07 -19.29
CA LEU A 87 14.12 -3.59 -17.92
C LEU A 87 13.40 -2.24 -17.72
N GLU A 88 13.48 -1.34 -18.71
CA GLU A 88 12.74 -0.06 -18.65
C GLU A 88 11.23 -0.28 -18.71
N LYS A 89 10.79 -1.11 -19.65
CA LYS A 89 9.37 -1.43 -19.86
C LYS A 89 8.75 -2.19 -18.69
N PHE A 90 9.52 -3.09 -18.07
CA PHE A 90 9.08 -3.96 -16.99
C PHE A 90 9.59 -3.51 -15.62
N SER A 91 9.90 -2.22 -15.46
CA SER A 91 10.21 -1.63 -14.17
C SER A 91 8.98 -1.52 -13.29
N THR A 92 9.19 -1.55 -11.98
CA THR A 92 8.17 -1.30 -10.96
C THR A 92 8.57 -0.07 -10.13
N ILE A 93 7.72 0.35 -9.20
CA ILE A 93 8.05 1.45 -8.28
C ILE A 93 9.21 1.11 -7.33
N TRP A 94 9.60 -0.16 -7.23
CA TRP A 94 10.68 -0.67 -6.38
C TRP A 94 12.02 -0.86 -7.10
N THR A 95 12.02 -0.74 -8.44
CA THR A 95 13.22 -1.01 -9.25
C THR A 95 14.38 -0.11 -8.83
N ASP A 96 14.14 1.21 -8.72
CA ASP A 96 15.19 2.16 -8.34
C ASP A 96 15.73 1.93 -6.92
N ASN A 97 14.87 1.54 -5.96
CA ASN A 97 15.31 1.18 -4.61
C ASN A 97 16.19 -0.08 -4.60
N ALA A 98 15.88 -1.07 -5.43
CA ALA A 98 16.72 -2.27 -5.55
C ALA A 98 18.07 -1.96 -6.23
N ASP A 99 18.05 -1.12 -7.26
CA ASP A 99 19.24 -0.79 -8.05
C ASP A 99 20.18 0.19 -7.33
N ASN A 100 19.66 1.03 -6.45
CA ASN A 100 20.44 1.99 -5.66
C ASN A 100 20.66 1.48 -4.23
N GLN A 101 19.70 1.63 -3.35
CA GLN A 101 19.84 1.30 -1.93
C GLN A 101 20.12 -0.20 -1.69
N GLY A 102 19.49 -1.08 -2.48
CA GLY A 102 19.75 -2.52 -2.38
C GLY A 102 21.19 -2.87 -2.70
N VAL A 103 21.76 -2.26 -3.73
CA VAL A 103 23.19 -2.43 -4.10
C VAL A 103 24.11 -1.81 -3.04
N GLU A 104 23.79 -0.64 -2.51
CA GLU A 104 24.54 0.00 -1.41
C GLU A 104 24.58 -0.87 -0.15
N LEU A 105 23.53 -1.62 0.14
CA LEU A 105 23.46 -2.60 1.23
C LEU A 105 24.24 -3.89 0.94
N GLY A 106 24.80 -4.06 -0.26
CA GLY A 106 25.59 -5.21 -0.66
C GLY A 106 24.79 -6.38 -1.25
N TYR A 107 23.51 -6.18 -1.60
CA TYR A 107 22.75 -7.19 -2.33
C TYR A 107 23.31 -7.36 -3.76
N ALA A 108 23.49 -8.62 -4.17
CA ALA A 108 24.00 -8.96 -5.51
C ALA A 108 22.88 -8.82 -6.56
N ASN A 109 22.40 -7.59 -6.76
CA ASN A 109 21.32 -7.29 -7.70
C ASN A 109 21.82 -7.36 -9.15
N SER A 110 20.96 -7.87 -10.02
CA SER A 110 21.20 -8.10 -11.45
C SER A 110 19.90 -7.87 -12.24
N GLU A 111 19.95 -8.07 -13.55
CA GLU A 111 18.76 -7.98 -14.41
C GLU A 111 17.68 -9.01 -14.05
N THR A 112 18.06 -10.14 -13.48
CA THR A 112 17.14 -11.25 -13.17
C THR A 112 16.78 -11.37 -11.69
N VAL A 113 17.52 -10.74 -10.78
CA VAL A 113 17.26 -10.77 -9.33
C VAL A 113 17.51 -9.39 -8.76
N LYS A 114 16.54 -8.82 -8.07
CA LYS A 114 16.62 -7.47 -7.47
C LYS A 114 16.09 -7.49 -6.03
N LYS A 115 17.00 -7.75 -5.09
CA LYS A 115 16.70 -7.85 -3.67
C LYS A 115 16.56 -6.48 -3.02
N LEU A 116 15.56 -6.36 -2.14
CA LEU A 116 15.27 -5.18 -1.34
C LEU A 116 15.55 -5.41 0.15
N GLY A 117 15.91 -6.64 0.52
CA GLY A 117 16.05 -7.04 1.92
C GLY A 117 14.72 -7.30 2.61
N PRO A 118 14.72 -7.45 3.95
CA PRO A 118 13.56 -7.92 4.69
C PRO A 118 12.48 -6.85 4.89
N ILE A 119 11.98 -6.27 3.78
CA ILE A 119 10.91 -5.26 3.77
C ILE A 119 9.52 -5.88 4.04
N TYR A 120 8.48 -5.09 4.08
CA TYR A 120 7.06 -5.38 4.32
C TYR A 120 6.63 -6.85 4.30
N GLY A 121 6.64 -7.50 3.13
CA GLY A 121 6.17 -8.86 2.94
C GLY A 121 7.00 -9.88 3.69
N VAL A 122 8.32 -9.71 3.73
CA VAL A 122 9.20 -10.59 4.52
C VAL A 122 8.86 -10.47 6.01
N GLN A 123 8.69 -9.23 6.53
CA GLN A 123 8.31 -9.07 7.94
C GLN A 123 6.94 -9.66 8.24
N TRP A 124 5.99 -9.59 7.30
CA TRP A 124 4.65 -10.13 7.49
C TRP A 124 4.60 -11.65 7.47
N ARG A 125 5.43 -12.29 6.64
CA ARG A 125 5.40 -13.74 6.40
C ARG A 125 6.54 -14.52 7.09
N ASP A 126 7.62 -13.84 7.48
CA ASP A 126 8.77 -14.46 8.16
C ASP A 126 9.49 -13.48 9.09
N TRP A 127 8.87 -13.13 10.19
CA TRP A 127 9.55 -12.39 11.26
C TRP A 127 10.31 -13.35 12.17
N GLY A 128 11.54 -13.71 11.75
CA GLY A 128 12.37 -14.64 12.54
C GLY A 128 11.72 -16.01 12.75
N GLY A 129 11.11 -16.57 11.71
CA GLY A 129 10.39 -17.83 11.73
C GLY A 129 8.92 -17.73 12.11
N LYS A 130 8.37 -16.52 12.27
CA LYS A 130 6.95 -16.28 12.59
C LYS A 130 6.22 -15.67 11.41
N ASP A 131 5.17 -16.32 10.96
CA ASP A 131 4.22 -15.79 9.98
C ASP A 131 3.16 -14.97 10.68
N GLN A 132 3.32 -13.63 10.68
CA GLN A 132 2.39 -12.70 11.33
C GLN A 132 0.99 -12.74 10.70
N ILE A 133 0.87 -12.99 9.38
CA ILE A 133 -0.43 -13.07 8.69
C ILE A 133 -1.20 -14.30 9.18
N GLN A 134 -0.54 -15.46 9.30
CA GLN A 134 -1.17 -16.67 9.85
C GLN A 134 -1.57 -16.49 11.32
N GLU A 135 -0.67 -15.99 12.16
CA GLU A 135 -0.96 -15.71 13.56
C GLU A 135 -2.13 -14.70 13.71
N LEU A 136 -2.20 -13.68 12.83
CA LEU A 136 -3.30 -12.72 12.81
C LEU A 136 -4.63 -13.40 12.48
N LEU A 137 -4.68 -14.21 11.43
CA LEU A 137 -5.90 -14.93 11.02
C LEU A 137 -6.36 -15.91 12.11
N GLU A 138 -5.45 -16.66 12.72
CA GLU A 138 -5.75 -17.57 13.83
C GLU A 138 -6.27 -16.81 15.05
N GLY A 139 -5.64 -15.67 15.37
CA GLY A 139 -6.05 -14.81 16.47
C GLY A 139 -7.46 -14.22 16.25
N LEU A 140 -7.75 -13.75 15.05
CA LEU A 140 -9.07 -13.21 14.69
C LEU A 140 -10.16 -14.29 14.69
N ARG A 141 -9.84 -15.55 14.33
CA ARG A 141 -10.79 -16.68 14.43
C ARG A 141 -11.04 -17.12 15.87
N SER A 142 -9.98 -17.30 16.65
CA SER A 142 -10.06 -17.86 18.01
C SER A 142 -10.53 -16.84 19.05
N ASN A 143 -10.20 -15.57 18.88
CA ASN A 143 -10.54 -14.49 19.81
C ASN A 143 -10.83 -13.18 19.05
N PRO A 144 -11.95 -13.09 18.31
CA PRO A 144 -12.25 -11.91 17.47
C PRO A 144 -12.33 -10.60 18.27
N LEU A 145 -12.69 -10.64 19.53
CA LEU A 145 -12.75 -9.45 20.41
C LEU A 145 -11.42 -9.10 21.07
N GLY A 146 -10.35 -9.79 20.72
CA GLY A 146 -8.99 -9.50 21.17
C GLY A 146 -8.52 -8.11 20.77
N ARG A 147 -7.50 -7.60 21.47
CA ARG A 147 -6.92 -6.27 21.22
C ARG A 147 -5.46 -6.35 20.78
N ARG A 148 -4.98 -7.57 20.44
CA ARG A 148 -3.59 -7.85 20.05
C ARG A 148 -3.47 -8.31 18.60
N HIS A 149 -4.48 -8.03 17.77
CA HIS A 149 -4.49 -8.32 16.34
C HIS A 149 -3.66 -7.26 15.61
N ILE A 150 -2.36 -7.41 15.64
CA ILE A 150 -1.39 -6.43 15.11
C ILE A 150 -0.54 -7.10 14.03
N LEU A 151 -0.28 -6.36 12.95
CA LEU A 151 0.63 -6.69 11.88
C LEU A 151 1.69 -5.58 11.81
N SER A 152 2.96 -5.91 12.05
CA SER A 152 4.06 -4.93 12.07
C SER A 152 5.05 -5.19 10.93
N ALA A 153 5.49 -4.11 10.29
CA ALA A 153 6.61 -4.15 9.34
C ALA A 153 7.89 -3.50 9.92
N TRP A 154 7.77 -2.78 11.04
CA TRP A 154 8.87 -2.05 11.66
C TRP A 154 9.68 -2.97 12.58
N ASN A 155 10.70 -3.60 12.03
CA ASN A 155 11.62 -4.47 12.76
C ASN A 155 12.92 -3.71 13.06
N VAL A 156 13.08 -3.27 14.31
CA VAL A 156 14.22 -2.43 14.74
C VAL A 156 15.58 -3.10 14.48
N GLU A 157 15.64 -4.43 14.59
CA GLU A 157 16.88 -5.18 14.36
C GLU A 157 17.25 -5.27 12.87
N LYS A 158 16.26 -5.15 11.97
CA LYS A 158 16.42 -5.39 10.54
C LYS A 158 16.31 -4.15 9.65
N ILE A 159 15.99 -2.99 10.22
CA ILE A 159 15.84 -1.73 9.45
C ILE A 159 17.08 -1.42 8.62
N GLY A 160 18.29 -1.65 9.14
CA GLY A 160 19.54 -1.41 8.44
C GLY A 160 19.82 -2.37 7.26
N GLU A 161 19.02 -3.44 7.12
CA GLU A 161 19.11 -4.40 6.03
C GLU A 161 18.04 -4.12 4.93
N MET A 162 17.19 -3.13 5.11
CA MET A 162 16.08 -2.81 4.19
C MET A 162 16.49 -1.70 3.22
N ALA A 163 16.33 -1.93 1.92
CA ALA A 163 16.56 -0.90 0.89
C ALA A 163 15.68 0.33 1.12
N LEU A 164 14.48 0.14 1.67
CA LEU A 164 13.61 1.22 2.10
C LEU A 164 12.93 0.84 3.43
N PRO A 165 13.25 1.52 4.56
CA PRO A 165 12.54 1.33 5.82
C PRO A 165 11.03 1.56 5.68
N PRO A 166 10.16 0.68 6.24
CA PRO A 166 8.73 0.72 6.02
C PRO A 166 8.08 2.07 6.38
N CYS A 167 7.37 2.67 5.43
CA CYS A 167 6.50 3.82 5.71
C CYS A 167 5.23 3.39 6.44
N HIS A 168 4.64 2.25 6.06
CA HIS A 168 3.52 1.60 6.77
C HIS A 168 4.11 0.79 7.93
N VAL A 169 4.09 1.37 9.12
CA VAL A 169 4.79 0.84 10.30
C VAL A 169 4.07 -0.36 10.88
N MET A 170 2.77 -0.22 11.12
CA MET A 170 1.94 -1.24 11.74
C MET A 170 0.47 -1.06 11.39
N SER A 171 -0.26 -2.16 11.47
CA SER A 171 -1.73 -2.18 11.36
C SER A 171 -2.34 -2.95 12.53
N GLN A 172 -3.47 -2.46 13.04
CA GLN A 172 -4.26 -3.15 14.05
C GLN A 172 -5.64 -3.47 13.45
N PHE A 173 -6.10 -4.70 13.72
CA PHE A 173 -7.40 -5.18 13.26
C PHE A 173 -8.39 -5.29 14.41
N TYR A 174 -9.66 -5.05 14.09
CA TYR A 174 -10.75 -5.01 15.06
C TYR A 174 -12.01 -5.61 14.46
N VAL A 175 -12.59 -6.58 15.16
CA VAL A 175 -13.89 -7.16 14.79
C VAL A 175 -14.96 -6.50 15.65
N SER A 176 -15.93 -5.90 15.00
CA SER A 176 -17.08 -5.28 15.68
C SER A 176 -18.13 -6.33 16.04
N THR A 177 -19.02 -6.01 16.98
CA THR A 177 -20.09 -6.90 17.45
C THR A 177 -21.11 -7.27 16.37
N ASN A 178 -21.16 -6.51 15.26
CA ASN A 178 -21.99 -6.81 14.09
C ASN A 178 -21.25 -7.57 12.97
N GLY A 179 -20.09 -8.18 13.29
CA GLY A 179 -19.38 -9.05 12.37
C GLY A 179 -18.58 -8.34 11.28
N ARG A 180 -18.17 -7.09 11.49
CA ARG A 180 -17.32 -6.35 10.54
C ARG A 180 -15.88 -6.31 11.00
N LEU A 181 -14.96 -6.60 10.08
CA LEU A 181 -13.52 -6.45 10.28
C LEU A 181 -13.09 -5.04 9.86
N SER A 182 -12.44 -4.31 10.75
CA SER A 182 -11.85 -2.99 10.49
C SER A 182 -10.33 -3.04 10.66
N CYS A 183 -9.63 -2.12 10.01
CA CYS A 183 -8.17 -2.00 10.08
C CYS A 183 -7.79 -0.55 10.34
N GLN A 184 -6.88 -0.32 11.29
CA GLN A 184 -6.19 0.97 11.45
C GLN A 184 -4.71 0.78 11.12
N MET A 185 -4.19 1.55 10.17
CA MET A 185 -2.79 1.54 9.78
C MET A 185 -2.13 2.86 10.18
N TYR A 186 -0.92 2.77 10.79
CA TYR A 186 -0.06 3.93 11.03
C TYR A 186 1.02 4.02 9.97
N GLN A 187 1.05 5.14 9.25
CA GLN A 187 2.06 5.49 8.26
C GLN A 187 2.92 6.65 8.76
N ARG A 188 4.23 6.38 9.00
CA ARG A 188 5.15 7.38 9.55
C ARG A 188 5.51 8.51 8.59
N SER A 189 5.47 8.23 7.28
CA SER A 189 5.86 9.13 6.20
C SER A 189 4.94 8.89 5.01
N ALA A 190 4.25 9.92 4.55
CA ALA A 190 3.14 9.79 3.61
C ALA A 190 3.19 10.88 2.52
N ASP A 191 3.66 10.49 1.32
CA ASP A 191 3.45 11.31 0.12
C ASP A 191 1.96 11.35 -0.23
N MET A 192 1.35 12.47 0.08
CA MET A 192 -0.10 12.65 -0.07
C MET A 192 -0.57 12.63 -1.51
N PHE A 193 0.30 13.01 -2.46
CA PHE A 193 -0.11 13.09 -3.86
C PHE A 193 0.06 11.75 -4.60
N LEU A 194 1.24 11.13 -4.59
CA LEU A 194 1.50 9.88 -5.30
C LEU A 194 1.18 8.65 -4.45
N GLY A 195 1.70 8.59 -3.22
CA GLY A 195 1.67 7.39 -2.38
C GLY A 195 0.32 7.13 -1.72
N VAL A 196 -0.26 8.12 -1.03
CA VAL A 196 -1.45 7.90 -0.18
C VAL A 196 -2.65 7.34 -0.92
N PRO A 197 -3.03 7.77 -2.14
CA PRO A 197 -4.12 7.14 -2.88
C PRO A 197 -3.89 5.65 -3.15
N PHE A 198 -2.65 5.27 -3.41
CA PHE A 198 -2.24 3.89 -3.60
C PHE A 198 -2.32 3.10 -2.27
N ASN A 199 -1.82 3.69 -1.18
CA ASN A 199 -1.81 3.06 0.14
C ASN A 199 -3.24 2.84 0.68
N ILE A 200 -4.17 3.80 0.50
CA ILE A 200 -5.58 3.64 0.86
C ILE A 200 -6.18 2.42 0.15
N ALA A 201 -5.98 2.30 -1.15
CA ALA A 201 -6.51 1.19 -1.93
C ALA A 201 -5.85 -0.15 -1.55
N SER A 202 -4.54 -0.17 -1.29
CA SER A 202 -3.80 -1.37 -0.89
C SER A 202 -4.30 -1.94 0.44
N TYR A 203 -4.46 -1.09 1.47
CA TYR A 203 -4.94 -1.54 2.77
C TYR A 203 -6.46 -1.83 2.80
N ALA A 204 -7.24 -1.15 1.98
CA ALA A 204 -8.65 -1.52 1.77
C ALA A 204 -8.77 -2.90 1.10
N LEU A 205 -7.89 -3.23 0.16
CA LEU A 205 -7.83 -4.55 -0.48
C LEU A 205 -7.36 -5.61 0.53
N LEU A 206 -6.30 -5.35 1.31
CA LEU A 206 -5.85 -6.25 2.38
C LEU A 206 -6.99 -6.55 3.36
N LEU A 207 -7.68 -5.50 3.84
CA LEU A 207 -8.82 -5.64 4.73
C LEU A 207 -9.94 -6.51 4.11
N SER A 208 -10.24 -6.30 2.83
CA SER A 208 -11.26 -7.07 2.11
C SER A 208 -10.87 -8.55 1.95
N ILE A 209 -9.59 -8.85 1.63
CA ILE A 209 -9.07 -10.21 1.53
C ILE A 209 -9.16 -10.92 2.88
N LEU A 210 -8.68 -10.29 3.96
CA LEU A 210 -8.73 -10.90 5.30
C LEU A 210 -10.17 -11.09 5.79
N ALA A 211 -11.07 -10.15 5.51
CA ALA A 211 -12.48 -10.28 5.84
C ALA A 211 -13.12 -11.47 5.10
N ASN A 212 -12.80 -11.64 3.81
CA ASN A 212 -13.29 -12.77 3.00
C ASN A 212 -12.81 -14.12 3.55
N ILE A 213 -11.51 -14.27 3.86
CA ILE A 213 -10.93 -15.49 4.49
C ILE A 213 -11.58 -15.82 5.84
N LEU A 214 -12.03 -14.80 6.56
CA LEU A 214 -12.64 -14.94 7.89
C LEU A 214 -14.16 -15.06 7.85
N ASN A 215 -14.79 -14.98 6.66
CA ASN A 215 -16.24 -14.88 6.49
C ASN A 215 -16.86 -13.72 7.28
N LEU A 216 -16.18 -12.58 7.28
CA LEU A 216 -16.62 -11.32 7.87
C LEU A 216 -16.90 -10.27 6.78
N GLU A 217 -17.70 -9.27 7.13
CA GLU A 217 -17.88 -8.11 6.25
C GLU A 217 -16.73 -7.11 6.45
N PRO A 218 -16.20 -6.47 5.39
CA PRO A 218 -15.24 -5.38 5.56
C PRO A 218 -15.90 -4.17 6.21
N GLY A 219 -15.27 -3.61 7.24
CA GLY A 219 -15.71 -2.44 7.99
C GLY A 219 -14.97 -1.17 7.58
N ASP A 220 -14.38 -0.49 8.56
CA ASP A 220 -13.64 0.75 8.34
C ASP A 220 -12.15 0.49 8.08
N PHE A 221 -11.59 1.18 7.10
CA PHE A 221 -10.17 1.44 7.03
C PHE A 221 -9.86 2.81 7.64
N VAL A 222 -9.02 2.83 8.67
CA VAL A 222 -8.56 4.04 9.36
C VAL A 222 -7.08 4.24 9.03
N HIS A 223 -6.75 5.35 8.37
CA HIS A 223 -5.40 5.69 7.97
C HIS A 223 -4.86 6.81 8.86
N THR A 224 -3.91 6.49 9.71
CA THR A 224 -3.26 7.44 10.63
C THR A 224 -1.89 7.79 10.10
N PHE A 225 -1.59 9.07 10.03
CA PHE A 225 -0.35 9.62 9.49
C PHE A 225 0.51 10.23 10.58
N GLY A 226 1.82 9.99 10.51
CA GLY A 226 2.83 10.80 11.14
C GLY A 226 3.09 12.07 10.30
N ASP A 227 4.14 12.06 9.49
CA ASP A 227 4.46 13.13 8.54
C ASP A 227 3.66 12.94 7.25
N ALA A 228 2.63 13.77 7.06
CA ALA A 228 1.83 13.84 5.83
C ALA A 228 2.34 15.01 4.99
N HIS A 229 2.87 14.75 3.80
CA HIS A 229 3.54 15.76 3.01
C HIS A 229 3.21 15.73 1.51
N ILE A 230 3.44 16.88 0.87
CA ILE A 230 3.38 17.06 -0.57
C ILE A 230 4.77 17.54 -1.02
N TYR A 231 5.42 16.80 -1.92
CA TYR A 231 6.68 17.24 -2.50
C TYR A 231 6.49 18.52 -3.31
N LYS A 232 7.47 19.46 -3.23
CA LYS A 232 7.38 20.76 -3.90
C LYS A 232 7.21 20.64 -5.42
N ASN A 233 7.77 19.59 -6.02
CA ASN A 233 7.61 19.28 -7.45
C ASN A 233 6.22 18.74 -7.84
N SER A 234 5.33 18.48 -6.86
CA SER A 234 3.96 17.98 -7.06
C SER A 234 2.88 18.95 -6.61
N ILE A 235 3.25 20.18 -6.18
CA ILE A 235 2.30 21.17 -5.65
C ILE A 235 1.24 21.56 -6.69
N GLU A 236 1.62 21.85 -7.93
CA GLU A 236 0.67 22.27 -8.98
C GLU A 236 -0.28 21.11 -9.35
N GLN A 237 0.20 19.89 -9.35
CA GLN A 237 -0.59 18.69 -9.57
C GLN A 237 -1.60 18.45 -8.41
N ALA A 238 -1.18 18.68 -7.17
CA ALA A 238 -2.06 18.59 -6.02
C ALA A 238 -3.14 19.69 -6.05
N LYS A 239 -2.78 20.93 -6.42
CA LYS A 239 -3.74 22.02 -6.65
C LYS A 239 -4.75 21.67 -7.75
N GLU A 240 -4.31 21.10 -8.86
CA GLU A 240 -5.23 20.61 -9.90
C GLU A 240 -6.16 19.54 -9.34
N GLN A 241 -5.64 18.55 -8.61
CA GLN A 241 -6.44 17.44 -8.10
C GLN A 241 -7.56 17.89 -7.16
N ILE A 242 -7.32 18.87 -6.28
CA ILE A 242 -8.35 19.36 -5.33
C ILE A 242 -9.48 20.14 -6.02
N THR A 243 -9.31 20.59 -7.26
CA THR A 243 -10.41 21.22 -8.02
C THR A 243 -11.38 20.20 -8.64
N ARG A 244 -11.04 18.93 -8.66
CA ARG A 244 -11.82 17.89 -9.32
C ARG A 244 -12.84 17.28 -8.36
N GLU A 245 -14.11 17.22 -8.77
CA GLU A 245 -15.16 16.59 -7.98
C GLU A 245 -14.99 15.07 -7.93
N PRO A 246 -15.04 14.43 -6.73
CA PRO A 246 -15.02 12.99 -6.62
C PRO A 246 -16.20 12.34 -7.31
N LYS A 247 -15.97 11.25 -8.03
CA LYS A 247 -17.01 10.41 -8.61
C LYS A 247 -17.46 9.35 -7.59
N LYS A 248 -18.52 8.60 -7.94
CA LYS A 248 -19.02 7.47 -7.15
C LYS A 248 -17.89 6.45 -6.90
N LEU A 249 -17.84 5.91 -5.69
CA LEU A 249 -16.91 4.83 -5.36
C LEU A 249 -17.29 3.54 -6.11
N PRO A 250 -16.30 2.78 -6.60
CA PRO A 250 -16.54 1.47 -7.22
C PRO A 250 -16.87 0.40 -6.18
N THR A 251 -17.29 -0.76 -6.68
CA THR A 251 -17.42 -1.98 -5.89
C THR A 251 -16.22 -2.89 -6.17
N LEU A 252 -15.57 -3.42 -5.14
CA LEU A 252 -14.55 -4.45 -5.32
C LEU A 252 -15.23 -5.79 -5.61
N ILE A 253 -14.89 -6.40 -6.74
CA ILE A 253 -15.19 -7.79 -7.07
C ILE A 253 -13.89 -8.57 -6.98
N MET A 254 -13.89 -9.64 -6.20
CA MET A 254 -12.73 -10.53 -6.02
C MET A 254 -13.19 -11.98 -5.87
N PRO A 255 -12.31 -12.96 -6.12
CA PRO A 255 -12.64 -14.37 -5.93
C PRO A 255 -12.92 -14.70 -4.46
N ASN A 256 -13.59 -15.85 -4.23
CA ASN A 256 -13.64 -16.41 -2.89
C ASN A 256 -12.26 -16.98 -2.53
N ILE A 257 -11.69 -16.52 -1.42
CA ILE A 257 -10.35 -16.85 -0.94
C ILE A 257 -10.52 -17.58 0.40
N GLU A 258 -10.15 -18.83 0.48
CA GLU A 258 -10.32 -19.65 1.69
C GLU A 258 -9.11 -19.55 2.63
N SER A 259 -7.92 -19.32 2.05
CA SER A 259 -6.66 -19.14 2.79
C SER A 259 -5.73 -18.15 2.10
N ILE A 260 -4.72 -17.68 2.82
CA ILE A 260 -3.71 -16.78 2.25
C ILE A 260 -2.88 -17.47 1.16
N GLU A 261 -2.71 -18.80 1.26
CA GLU A 261 -2.00 -19.63 0.31
C GLU A 261 -2.72 -19.75 -1.04
N ASP A 262 -4.04 -19.56 -1.05
CA ASP A 262 -4.83 -19.62 -2.29
C ASP A 262 -4.57 -18.43 -3.21
N LEU A 263 -4.03 -17.32 -2.67
CA LEU A 263 -3.73 -16.12 -3.46
C LEU A 263 -2.81 -16.41 -4.64
N LYS A 264 -1.93 -17.41 -4.54
CA LYS A 264 -1.06 -17.85 -5.65
C LYS A 264 -1.82 -18.39 -6.88
N ASN A 265 -3.08 -18.77 -6.70
CA ASN A 265 -3.94 -19.31 -7.76
C ASN A 265 -4.67 -18.21 -8.54
N PHE A 266 -4.59 -16.96 -8.07
CA PHE A 266 -5.26 -15.82 -8.66
C PHE A 266 -4.28 -14.87 -9.33
N SER A 267 -4.75 -14.24 -10.39
CA SER A 267 -4.04 -13.19 -11.11
C SER A 267 -4.50 -11.81 -10.65
N ILE A 268 -3.77 -10.76 -11.03
CA ILE A 268 -4.20 -9.39 -10.77
C ILE A 268 -5.52 -9.01 -11.44
N ASP A 269 -5.92 -9.73 -12.50
CA ASP A 269 -7.16 -9.47 -13.25
C ASP A 269 -8.40 -10.07 -12.57
N ASP A 270 -8.22 -10.93 -11.56
CA ASP A 270 -9.32 -11.48 -10.75
C ASP A 270 -9.83 -10.49 -9.70
N PHE A 271 -9.12 -9.38 -9.49
CA PHE A 271 -9.49 -8.30 -8.59
C PHE A 271 -9.96 -7.08 -9.40
N VAL A 272 -11.27 -6.87 -9.45
CA VAL A 272 -11.89 -5.86 -10.32
C VAL A 272 -12.55 -4.76 -9.51
N LEU A 273 -12.34 -3.52 -9.90
CA LEU A 273 -13.13 -2.38 -9.42
C LEU A 273 -14.29 -2.13 -10.39
N ASP A 274 -15.43 -2.74 -10.08
CA ASP A 274 -16.64 -2.58 -10.89
C ASP A 274 -17.22 -1.17 -10.76
N GLY A 275 -17.55 -0.56 -11.89
CA GLY A 275 -18.03 0.82 -11.95
C GLY A 275 -16.97 1.87 -11.62
N TYR A 276 -15.66 1.54 -11.68
CA TYR A 276 -14.61 2.51 -11.44
C TYR A 276 -14.51 3.54 -12.59
N GLU A 277 -14.92 4.74 -12.28
CA GLU A 277 -14.72 5.90 -13.14
C GLU A 277 -13.84 6.93 -12.44
N SER A 278 -12.88 7.49 -13.17
CA SER A 278 -11.98 8.52 -12.65
C SER A 278 -11.79 9.68 -13.63
N HIS A 279 -11.33 10.80 -13.10
CA HIS A 279 -10.71 11.82 -13.93
C HIS A 279 -9.39 11.28 -14.54
N PRO A 280 -8.87 11.92 -15.60
CA PRO A 280 -7.60 11.55 -16.20
C PRO A 280 -6.46 11.54 -15.18
N ALA A 281 -5.42 10.76 -15.46
CA ALA A 281 -4.20 10.76 -14.66
C ALA A 281 -3.56 12.15 -14.61
N ILE A 282 -2.98 12.50 -13.47
CA ILE A 282 -2.13 13.66 -13.30
C ILE A 282 -0.72 13.12 -13.08
N LYS A 283 0.19 13.39 -14.01
CA LYS A 283 1.59 12.95 -13.92
C LYS A 283 2.37 13.87 -12.98
N ALA A 284 3.18 13.29 -12.13
CA ALA A 284 4.17 14.00 -11.31
C ALA A 284 5.48 13.20 -11.28
N PRO A 285 6.63 13.88 -11.13
CA PRO A 285 7.89 13.19 -10.89
C PRO A 285 7.88 12.52 -9.52
N MET A 286 8.43 11.32 -9.42
CA MET A 286 8.65 10.66 -8.13
C MET A 286 9.93 11.21 -7.51
N ALA A 287 9.90 11.56 -6.23
CA ALA A 287 11.10 11.90 -5.46
C ALA A 287 11.73 10.59 -4.96
N VAL A 288 13.00 10.34 -5.28
CA VAL A 288 13.72 9.10 -4.99
C VAL A 288 14.89 9.35 -4.03
#